data_177d1be1f279b2b46c0b90a177968dde
#
_entry.id   177d1be1f279b2b46c0b90a177968dde
#
_cell.length_a   1.000
_cell.length_b   1.000
_cell.length_c   1.000
_cell.angle_alpha   90.00
_cell.angle_beta   90.00
_cell.angle_gamma   90.00
#
_symmetry.space_group_name_H-M   'P 1'
#
loop_
_entity.id
_entity.type
_entity.pdbx_description
1 polymer ?
#
loop_
_entity_poly.entity_id
_entity_poly.type
_entity_poly.pdbx_seq_one_letter_code
_entity_poly.pdbx_strand_id
1 'polypeptide(L)'
;MRGLEDKRVLITGGASGIGAATAARFLEEGAAVCVLDRDDKGREAIQKQLPDLAGTVAADVSDLTQVQSAFRDAIKLMGGVDVLINNAGISIRHNFLEITPEEWAKVVAVNLTGVFYMAQTAAKHMWEHDGGVILHTASTNGVVGYPFYADYNATKAGVIELTKSMALELAPKVRVCAVAPGYVLTPMQRAEYTDAMLDEVNRKIPMRRHAKPEEIAALFAYLASDDAAYATGQVFTLDGGETAGALASR
;
A
#
# COMPACT_ATOMS: atom_id res chain seq x y z
N MET A 1 -6.07 -15.22 11.29
CA MET A 1 -4.85 -15.80 10.64
C MET A 1 -3.80 -16.04 11.72
N ARG A 2 -2.90 -17.03 11.54
CA ARG A 2 -1.88 -17.33 12.58
C ARG A 2 -0.85 -16.21 12.68
N GLY A 3 -0.45 -15.86 13.92
CA GLY A 3 0.67 -14.96 14.18
C GLY A 3 0.39 -13.48 13.93
N LEU A 4 -0.88 -13.05 13.85
CA LEU A 4 -1.25 -11.63 13.73
C LEU A 4 -1.70 -11.00 15.07
N GLU A 5 -2.17 -11.81 16.01
CA GLU A 5 -2.51 -11.36 17.35
C GLU A 5 -1.30 -10.67 18.00
N ASP A 6 -1.51 -9.52 18.62
CA ASP A 6 -0.50 -8.65 19.26
C ASP A 6 0.58 -8.09 18.31
N LYS A 7 0.55 -8.32 17.00
CA LYS A 7 1.46 -7.67 16.05
C LYS A 7 1.23 -6.17 15.99
N ARG A 8 2.32 -5.42 15.95
CA ARG A 8 2.34 -3.96 15.87
C ARG A 8 2.44 -3.53 14.40
N VAL A 9 1.34 -3.00 13.88
CA VAL A 9 1.16 -2.74 12.44
C VAL A 9 1.10 -1.25 12.17
N LEU A 10 2.03 -0.73 11.36
CA LEU A 10 2.00 0.63 10.86
C LEU A 10 1.52 0.66 9.41
N ILE A 11 0.50 1.47 9.12
CA ILE A 11 -0.12 1.58 7.80
C ILE A 11 -0.01 3.01 7.29
N THR A 12 0.69 3.24 6.17
CA THR A 12 0.75 4.55 5.52
C THR A 12 -0.42 4.75 4.56
N GLY A 13 -0.94 5.99 4.47
CA GLY A 13 -2.16 6.27 3.72
C GLY A 13 -3.37 5.53 4.29
N GLY A 14 -3.40 5.38 5.62
CA GLY A 14 -4.36 4.52 6.32
C GLY A 14 -5.69 5.21 6.63
N ALA A 15 -5.84 6.50 6.31
CA ALA A 15 -7.07 7.24 6.61
C ALA A 15 -8.23 6.94 5.64
N SER A 16 -7.98 6.28 4.51
CA SER A 16 -9.01 6.00 3.51
C SER A 16 -8.72 4.76 2.66
N GLY A 17 -9.70 4.33 1.87
CA GLY A 17 -9.55 3.32 0.83
C GLY A 17 -8.95 2.00 1.31
N ILE A 18 -7.94 1.49 0.59
CA ILE A 18 -7.27 0.22 0.92
C ILE A 18 -6.63 0.29 2.30
N GLY A 19 -5.98 1.42 2.65
CA GLY A 19 -5.32 1.57 3.95
C GLY A 19 -6.30 1.48 5.12
N ALA A 20 -7.45 2.13 5.04
CA ALA A 20 -8.48 2.08 6.09
C ALA A 20 -9.09 0.67 6.22
N ALA A 21 -9.39 0.01 5.10
CA ALA A 21 -9.86 -1.38 5.13
C ALA A 21 -8.80 -2.34 5.71
N THR A 22 -7.51 -2.07 5.42
CA THR A 22 -6.40 -2.84 5.98
C THR A 22 -6.31 -2.62 7.49
N ALA A 23 -6.47 -1.38 7.96
CA ALA A 23 -6.48 -1.09 9.40
C ALA A 23 -7.59 -1.85 10.12
N ALA A 24 -8.82 -1.81 9.58
CA ALA A 24 -9.94 -2.55 10.13
C ALA A 24 -9.66 -4.06 10.18
N ARG A 25 -9.13 -4.63 9.09
CA ARG A 25 -8.81 -6.05 9.03
C ARG A 25 -7.75 -6.45 10.05
N PHE A 26 -6.68 -5.72 10.24
CA PHE A 26 -5.65 -6.07 11.22
C PHE A 26 -6.16 -5.95 12.67
N LEU A 27 -7.06 -4.99 12.96
CA LEU A 27 -7.75 -4.94 14.26
C LEU A 27 -8.60 -6.19 14.50
N GLU A 28 -9.36 -6.66 13.49
CA GLU A 28 -10.13 -7.91 13.56
C GLU A 28 -9.26 -9.14 13.82
N GLU A 29 -7.99 -9.12 13.39
CA GLU A 29 -7.00 -10.18 13.63
C GLU A 29 -6.29 -10.04 15.00
N GLY A 30 -6.65 -9.04 15.82
CA GLY A 30 -6.09 -8.81 17.17
C GLY A 30 -4.76 -8.05 17.18
N ALA A 31 -4.39 -7.39 16.09
CA ALA A 31 -3.16 -6.60 16.02
C ALA A 31 -3.33 -5.20 16.63
N ALA A 32 -2.26 -4.63 17.17
CA ALA A 32 -2.17 -3.21 17.51
C ALA A 32 -1.86 -2.42 16.23
N VAL A 33 -2.76 -1.51 15.83
CA VAL A 33 -2.65 -0.79 14.56
C VAL A 33 -2.48 0.71 14.77
N CYS A 34 -1.46 1.28 14.11
CA CYS A 34 -1.27 2.72 13.99
C CYS A 34 -1.39 3.15 12.53
N VAL A 35 -2.16 4.21 12.28
CA VAL A 35 -2.35 4.78 10.94
C VAL A 35 -1.47 6.01 10.78
N LEU A 36 -0.71 6.08 9.69
CA LEU A 36 0.01 7.27 9.26
C LEU A 36 -0.69 7.87 8.04
N ASP A 37 -1.04 9.15 8.13
CA ASP A 37 -1.60 9.88 6.99
C ASP A 37 -1.29 11.39 7.14
N ARG A 38 -1.24 12.09 6.01
CA ARG A 38 -1.08 13.56 6.01
C ARG A 38 -2.40 14.31 6.17
N ASP A 39 -3.54 13.65 5.90
CA ASP A 39 -4.87 14.26 6.00
C ASP A 39 -5.35 14.26 7.46
N ASP A 40 -5.33 15.43 8.10
CA ASP A 40 -5.76 15.61 9.49
C ASP A 40 -7.22 15.19 9.69
N LYS A 41 -8.11 15.59 8.78
CA LYS A 41 -9.54 15.25 8.86
C LYS A 41 -9.77 13.75 8.65
N GLY A 42 -9.04 13.16 7.72
CA GLY A 42 -9.07 11.73 7.48
C GLY A 42 -8.60 10.94 8.70
N ARG A 43 -7.51 11.39 9.38
CA ARG A 43 -7.02 10.76 10.62
C ARG A 43 -8.03 10.86 11.77
N GLU A 44 -8.68 12.01 11.94
CA GLU A 44 -9.76 12.15 12.94
C GLU A 44 -10.96 11.25 12.61
N ALA A 45 -11.33 11.15 11.35
CA ALA A 45 -12.47 10.33 10.90
C ALA A 45 -12.20 8.84 11.12
N ILE A 46 -11.02 8.33 10.72
CA ILE A 46 -10.66 6.93 10.89
C ILE A 46 -10.52 6.54 12.36
N GLN A 47 -9.98 7.42 13.22
CA GLN A 47 -9.90 7.17 14.66
C GLN A 47 -11.29 7.05 15.32
N LYS A 48 -12.28 7.82 14.82
CA LYS A 48 -13.67 7.69 15.27
C LYS A 48 -14.34 6.43 14.75
N GLN A 49 -14.03 6.03 13.51
CA GLN A 49 -14.58 4.83 12.87
C GLN A 49 -14.00 3.55 13.47
N LEU A 50 -12.71 3.56 13.80
CA LEU A 50 -11.97 2.45 14.39
C LEU A 50 -11.40 2.87 15.74
N PRO A 51 -12.22 2.87 16.80
CA PRO A 51 -11.79 3.38 18.13
C PRO A 51 -10.66 2.55 18.75
N ASP A 52 -10.49 1.30 18.35
CA ASP A 52 -9.45 0.38 18.84
C ASP A 52 -8.07 0.60 18.18
N LEU A 53 -7.93 1.57 17.28
CA LEU A 53 -6.60 1.97 16.78
C LEU A 53 -5.71 2.41 17.97
N ALA A 54 -4.47 1.92 17.97
CA ALA A 54 -3.45 2.40 18.91
C ALA A 54 -3.21 3.91 18.80
N GLY A 55 -3.49 4.47 17.62
CA GLY A 55 -3.50 5.89 17.35
C GLY A 55 -3.26 6.21 15.87
N THR A 56 -3.18 7.52 15.60
CA THR A 56 -2.82 8.04 14.28
C THR A 56 -1.65 9.00 14.38
N VAL A 57 -0.78 9.02 13.39
CA VAL A 57 0.37 9.92 13.29
C VAL A 57 0.35 10.69 11.97
N ALA A 58 0.75 11.97 12.03
CA ALA A 58 0.76 12.84 10.86
C ALA A 58 2.12 12.78 10.15
N ALA A 59 2.14 12.53 8.85
CA ALA A 59 3.31 12.75 8.01
C ALA A 59 2.95 12.80 6.52
N ASP A 60 3.68 13.63 5.77
CA ASP A 60 3.82 13.45 4.33
C ASP A 60 4.99 12.48 4.10
N VAL A 61 4.73 11.33 3.45
CA VAL A 61 5.73 10.30 3.21
C VAL A 61 6.87 10.77 2.29
N SER A 62 6.67 11.84 1.52
CA SER A 62 7.70 12.44 0.68
C SER A 62 8.75 13.26 1.46
N ASP A 63 8.53 13.51 2.76
CA ASP A 63 9.44 14.22 3.65
C ASP A 63 10.09 13.23 4.65
N LEU A 64 11.37 12.96 4.48
CA LEU A 64 12.11 12.02 5.34
C LEU A 64 12.08 12.42 6.83
N THR A 65 12.11 13.72 7.15
CA THR A 65 12.11 14.19 8.54
C THR A 65 10.77 13.88 9.20
N GLN A 66 9.65 14.13 8.48
CA GLN A 66 8.31 13.79 8.96
C GLN A 66 8.15 12.27 9.09
N VAL A 67 8.61 11.48 8.11
CA VAL A 67 8.61 10.01 8.17
C VAL A 67 9.31 9.50 9.43
N GLN A 68 10.53 9.97 9.69
CA GLN A 68 11.29 9.54 10.85
C GLN A 68 10.64 9.95 12.18
N SER A 69 10.03 11.14 12.23
CA SER A 69 9.30 11.60 13.43
C SER A 69 8.06 10.76 13.67
N ALA A 70 7.21 10.59 12.65
CA ALA A 70 5.99 9.81 12.75
C ALA A 70 6.26 8.33 13.07
N PHE A 71 7.34 7.76 12.54
CA PHE A 71 7.74 6.39 12.87
C PHE A 71 8.12 6.24 14.35
N ARG A 72 8.87 7.20 14.91
CA ARG A 72 9.17 7.23 16.36
C ARG A 72 7.90 7.37 17.20
N ASP A 73 6.94 8.18 16.75
CA ASP A 73 5.69 8.36 17.48
C ASP A 73 4.80 7.09 17.39
N ALA A 74 4.78 6.40 16.26
CA ALA A 74 4.14 5.09 16.14
C ALA A 74 4.76 4.05 17.07
N ILE A 75 6.10 4.03 17.21
CA ILE A 75 6.79 3.17 18.20
C ILE A 75 6.34 3.49 19.62
N LYS A 76 6.21 4.78 19.99
CA LYS A 76 5.74 5.15 21.35
C LYS A 76 4.32 4.67 21.62
N LEU A 77 3.45 4.69 20.60
CA LEU A 77 2.06 4.25 20.72
C LEU A 77 1.94 2.73 20.84
N MET A 78 2.76 1.96 20.13
CA MET A 78 2.63 0.50 20.01
C MET A 78 3.76 -0.29 20.70
N GLY A 79 4.84 0.35 21.13
CA GLY A 79 6.02 -0.33 21.68
C GLY A 79 6.97 -0.89 20.62
N GLY A 80 6.72 -0.69 19.35
CA GLY A 80 7.53 -1.15 18.20
C GLY A 80 6.72 -1.23 16.92
N VAL A 81 7.32 -1.78 15.84
CA VAL A 81 6.67 -2.04 14.55
C VAL A 81 7.14 -3.39 14.02
N ASP A 82 6.23 -4.35 13.92
CA ASP A 82 6.49 -5.70 13.38
C ASP A 82 6.10 -5.82 11.92
N VAL A 83 5.09 -5.03 11.51
CA VAL A 83 4.56 -5.03 10.14
C VAL A 83 4.43 -3.60 9.64
N LEU A 84 4.99 -3.32 8.47
CA LEU A 84 4.75 -2.09 7.72
C LEU A 84 3.88 -2.39 6.50
N ILE A 85 2.71 -1.75 6.41
CA ILE A 85 1.92 -1.68 5.17
C ILE A 85 2.20 -0.33 4.52
N ASN A 86 3.06 -0.34 3.51
CA ASN A 86 3.51 0.85 2.81
C ASN A 86 2.55 1.13 1.63
N ASN A 87 1.43 1.79 1.95
CA ASN A 87 0.27 1.93 1.07
C ASN A 87 0.04 3.36 0.57
N ALA A 88 0.58 4.38 1.21
CA ALA A 88 0.41 5.77 0.77
C ALA A 88 0.79 5.95 -0.71
N GLY A 89 -0.04 6.66 -1.44
CA GLY A 89 0.19 6.94 -2.85
C GLY A 89 -0.81 7.93 -3.42
N ILE A 90 -0.46 8.52 -4.53
CA ILE A 90 -1.30 9.43 -5.33
C ILE A 90 -1.33 8.98 -6.78
N SER A 91 -2.38 9.35 -7.49
CA SER A 91 -2.53 9.16 -8.92
C SER A 91 -2.98 10.49 -9.54
N ILE A 92 -2.50 10.76 -10.74
CA ILE A 92 -2.93 11.89 -11.57
C ILE A 92 -3.14 11.33 -12.98
N ARG A 93 -4.35 11.50 -13.51
CA ARG A 93 -4.67 11.07 -14.87
C ARG A 93 -4.42 12.21 -15.85
N HIS A 94 -3.41 12.07 -16.74
CA HIS A 94 -3.03 13.09 -17.71
C HIS A 94 -2.42 12.49 -18.98
N ASN A 95 -2.45 13.23 -20.09
CA ASN A 95 -1.78 12.83 -21.34
C ASN A 95 -0.26 12.86 -21.17
N PHE A 96 0.43 11.90 -21.77
CA PHE A 96 1.90 11.81 -21.67
C PHE A 96 2.62 13.10 -22.11
N LEU A 97 2.16 13.75 -23.17
CA LEU A 97 2.77 14.98 -23.69
C LEU A 97 2.49 16.23 -22.82
N GLU A 98 1.58 16.13 -21.85
CA GLU A 98 1.15 17.24 -20.97
C GLU A 98 1.70 17.10 -19.55
N ILE A 99 2.39 16.00 -19.22
CA ILE A 99 2.97 15.79 -17.89
C ILE A 99 4.03 16.85 -17.64
N THR A 100 3.80 17.70 -16.64
CA THR A 100 4.79 18.69 -16.23
C THR A 100 5.89 18.08 -15.37
N PRO A 101 7.10 18.68 -15.33
CA PRO A 101 8.17 18.24 -14.44
C PRO A 101 7.74 18.23 -12.96
N GLU A 102 6.89 19.16 -12.55
CA GLU A 102 6.39 19.30 -11.19
C GLU A 102 5.41 18.16 -10.83
N GLU A 103 4.51 17.80 -11.75
CA GLU A 103 3.59 16.66 -11.55
C GLU A 103 4.35 15.34 -11.49
N TRP A 104 5.28 15.13 -12.42
CA TRP A 104 6.20 13.98 -12.40
C TRP A 104 6.94 13.89 -11.07
N ALA A 105 7.59 14.98 -10.65
CA ALA A 105 8.36 15.02 -9.40
C ALA A 105 7.47 14.73 -8.18
N LYS A 106 6.24 15.25 -8.15
CA LYS A 106 5.28 15.00 -7.08
C LYS A 106 4.87 13.53 -6.98
N VAL A 107 4.55 12.88 -8.12
CA VAL A 107 4.16 11.47 -8.14
C VAL A 107 5.33 10.58 -7.74
N VAL A 108 6.54 10.86 -8.23
CA VAL A 108 7.77 10.15 -7.84
C VAL A 108 8.09 10.33 -6.36
N ALA A 109 7.98 11.56 -5.84
CA ALA A 109 8.27 11.86 -4.44
C ALA A 109 7.39 11.06 -3.48
N VAL A 110 6.08 10.95 -3.77
CA VAL A 110 5.16 10.22 -2.90
C VAL A 110 5.25 8.70 -3.14
N ASN A 111 5.11 8.26 -4.41
CA ASN A 111 4.85 6.85 -4.73
C ASN A 111 6.12 5.98 -4.77
N LEU A 112 7.30 6.58 -4.90
CA LEU A 112 8.56 5.84 -4.95
C LEU A 112 9.52 6.27 -3.84
N THR A 113 9.85 7.56 -3.78
CA THR A 113 10.79 8.07 -2.76
C THR A 113 10.21 7.91 -1.35
N GLY A 114 8.93 8.24 -1.16
CA GLY A 114 8.23 8.08 0.12
C GLY A 114 8.12 6.62 0.54
N VAL A 115 7.84 5.73 -0.42
CA VAL A 115 7.85 4.27 -0.18
C VAL A 115 9.23 3.81 0.30
N PHE A 116 10.30 4.29 -0.34
CA PHE A 116 11.68 4.01 0.07
C PHE A 116 11.99 4.54 1.47
N TYR A 117 11.63 5.79 1.79
CA TYR A 117 11.88 6.38 3.10
C TYR A 117 11.21 5.59 4.24
N MET A 118 9.95 5.26 4.08
CA MET A 118 9.22 4.46 5.06
C MET A 118 9.79 3.04 5.19
N ALA A 119 10.05 2.39 4.06
CA ALA A 119 10.60 1.04 4.01
C ALA A 119 11.99 0.97 4.68
N GLN A 120 12.89 1.92 4.36
CA GLN A 120 14.22 1.96 4.95
C GLN A 120 14.17 2.22 6.47
N THR A 121 13.29 3.13 6.90
CA THR A 121 13.12 3.46 8.33
C THR A 121 12.61 2.24 9.10
N ALA A 122 11.59 1.55 8.58
CA ALA A 122 11.07 0.34 9.19
C ALA A 122 12.07 -0.83 9.15
N ALA A 123 12.77 -1.01 8.02
CA ALA A 123 13.76 -2.07 7.88
C ALA A 123 14.90 -1.95 8.89
N LYS A 124 15.40 -0.73 9.14
CA LYS A 124 16.42 -0.47 10.18
C LYS A 124 15.91 -0.88 11.56
N HIS A 125 14.71 -0.44 11.92
CA HIS A 125 14.08 -0.82 13.19
C HIS A 125 13.91 -2.35 13.30
N MET A 126 13.34 -3.00 12.30
CA MET A 126 13.14 -4.46 12.30
C MET A 126 14.46 -5.22 12.33
N TRP A 127 15.50 -4.71 11.66
CA TRP A 127 16.83 -5.34 11.65
C TRP A 127 17.50 -5.32 13.01
N GLU A 128 17.32 -4.27 13.78
CA GLU A 128 17.87 -4.12 15.14
C GLU A 128 17.08 -4.90 16.20
N HIS A 129 15.85 -5.33 15.89
CA HIS A 129 14.94 -6.07 16.78
C HIS A 129 14.67 -7.49 16.26
N ASP A 130 13.46 -8.00 16.45
CA ASP A 130 13.10 -9.40 16.19
C ASP A 130 12.74 -9.69 14.72
N GLY A 131 13.08 -8.79 13.80
CA GLY A 131 12.70 -8.89 12.40
C GLY A 131 11.32 -8.32 12.12
N GLY A 132 10.72 -8.69 10.98
CA GLY A 132 9.41 -8.17 10.63
C GLY A 132 8.97 -8.45 9.21
N VAL A 133 7.88 -7.78 8.80
CA VAL A 133 7.31 -7.90 7.46
C VAL A 133 7.04 -6.51 6.88
N ILE A 134 7.51 -6.28 5.66
CA ILE A 134 7.23 -5.06 4.90
C ILE A 134 6.40 -5.44 3.67
N LEU A 135 5.23 -4.84 3.53
CA LEU A 135 4.32 -5.07 2.41
C LEU A 135 4.06 -3.77 1.67
N HIS A 136 4.36 -3.75 0.37
CA HIS A 136 4.16 -2.59 -0.48
C HIS A 136 2.86 -2.68 -1.29
N THR A 137 2.16 -1.57 -1.43
CA THR A 137 1.08 -1.43 -2.42
C THR A 137 1.68 -1.02 -3.76
N ALA A 138 1.91 -2.02 -4.64
CA ALA A 138 2.23 -1.80 -6.04
C ALA A 138 0.94 -1.50 -6.85
N SER A 139 0.84 -1.97 -8.07
CA SER A 139 -0.35 -1.91 -8.95
C SER A 139 -0.13 -2.79 -10.16
N THR A 140 -1.21 -3.21 -10.85
CA THR A 140 -1.12 -3.74 -12.21
C THR A 140 -0.45 -2.75 -13.17
N ASN A 141 -0.54 -1.44 -12.90
CA ASN A 141 0.20 -0.39 -13.60
C ASN A 141 1.73 -0.51 -13.53
N GLY A 142 2.26 -1.21 -12.54
CA GLY A 142 3.68 -1.54 -12.46
C GLY A 142 4.06 -2.81 -13.21
N VAL A 143 3.07 -3.61 -13.65
CA VAL A 143 3.26 -4.88 -14.37
C VAL A 143 3.05 -4.69 -15.86
N VAL A 144 1.99 -3.95 -16.23
CA VAL A 144 1.64 -3.61 -17.62
C VAL A 144 1.42 -2.11 -17.75
N GLY A 145 1.65 -1.57 -18.96
CA GLY A 145 1.45 -0.14 -19.23
C GLY A 145 -0.02 0.22 -19.40
N TYR A 146 -0.47 1.25 -18.68
CA TYR A 146 -1.77 1.87 -18.86
C TYR A 146 -1.61 3.27 -19.44
N PRO A 147 -2.44 3.68 -20.43
CA PRO A 147 -2.42 5.03 -20.95
C PRO A 147 -2.84 6.04 -19.88
N PHE A 148 -2.34 7.27 -19.97
CA PHE A 148 -2.62 8.40 -19.09
C PHE A 148 -2.00 8.33 -17.68
N TYR A 149 -1.09 7.38 -17.40
CA TYR A 149 -0.51 7.15 -16.08
C TYR A 149 1.00 6.87 -16.15
N ALA A 150 1.74 7.54 -17.05
CA ALA A 150 3.15 7.19 -17.29
C ALA A 150 4.04 7.34 -16.06
N ASP A 151 3.86 8.39 -15.27
CA ASP A 151 4.55 8.64 -14.01
C ASP A 151 4.15 7.62 -12.92
N TYR A 152 2.86 7.37 -12.78
CA TYR A 152 2.32 6.37 -11.86
C TYR A 152 2.81 4.96 -12.22
N ASN A 153 2.74 4.57 -13.51
CA ASN A 153 3.24 3.30 -13.99
C ASN A 153 4.73 3.13 -13.65
N ALA A 154 5.55 4.15 -13.93
CA ALA A 154 6.98 4.14 -13.63
C ALA A 154 7.25 3.96 -12.12
N THR A 155 6.51 4.68 -11.27
CA THR A 155 6.68 4.56 -9.82
C THR A 155 6.26 3.19 -9.30
N LYS A 156 5.16 2.61 -9.80
CA LYS A 156 4.70 1.28 -9.34
C LYS A 156 5.59 0.15 -9.85
N ALA A 157 6.18 0.28 -11.03
CA ALA A 157 7.25 -0.61 -11.50
C ALA A 157 8.52 -0.51 -10.62
N GLY A 158 8.88 0.72 -10.22
CA GLY A 158 9.98 0.95 -9.28
C GLY A 158 9.74 0.29 -7.92
N VAL A 159 8.52 0.36 -7.39
CA VAL A 159 8.15 -0.31 -6.12
C VAL A 159 8.25 -1.83 -6.24
N ILE A 160 7.85 -2.41 -7.39
CA ILE A 160 7.99 -3.85 -7.65
C ILE A 160 9.46 -4.27 -7.57
N GLU A 161 10.36 -3.53 -8.21
CA GLU A 161 11.79 -3.87 -8.24
C GLU A 161 12.47 -3.59 -6.89
N LEU A 162 12.10 -2.50 -6.21
CA LEU A 162 12.53 -2.21 -4.85
C LEU A 162 12.17 -3.35 -3.88
N THR A 163 10.97 -3.93 -4.02
CA THR A 163 10.52 -5.08 -3.22
C THR A 163 11.47 -6.27 -3.34
N LYS A 164 11.89 -6.60 -4.56
CA LYS A 164 12.79 -7.72 -4.84
C LYS A 164 14.18 -7.48 -4.26
N SER A 165 14.75 -6.29 -4.50
CA SER A 165 16.08 -5.91 -3.97
C SER A 165 16.11 -5.97 -2.45
N MET A 166 15.12 -5.37 -1.78
CA MET A 166 15.00 -5.40 -0.33
C MET A 166 14.86 -6.83 0.22
N ALA A 167 14.07 -7.67 -0.44
CA ALA A 167 13.89 -9.06 0.00
C ALA A 167 15.19 -9.85 -0.01
N LEU A 168 16.04 -9.64 -1.03
CA LEU A 168 17.34 -10.32 -1.13
C LEU A 168 18.32 -9.86 -0.05
N GLU A 169 18.31 -8.57 0.29
CA GLU A 169 19.22 -7.99 1.28
C GLU A 169 18.78 -8.24 2.72
N LEU A 170 17.47 -8.33 2.98
CA LEU A 170 16.93 -8.35 4.34
C LEU A 170 16.52 -9.74 4.83
N ALA A 171 16.46 -10.74 3.93
CA ALA A 171 16.19 -12.12 4.33
C ALA A 171 17.38 -12.70 5.13
N PRO A 172 17.14 -13.60 6.08
CA PRO A 172 15.85 -14.16 6.48
C PRO A 172 15.11 -13.31 7.54
N LYS A 173 15.69 -12.20 8.00
CA LYS A 173 15.22 -11.47 9.17
C LYS A 173 13.97 -10.62 8.90
N VAL A 174 13.88 -10.03 7.70
CA VAL A 174 12.71 -9.25 7.27
C VAL A 174 12.19 -9.80 5.95
N ARG A 175 10.90 -10.15 5.91
CA ARG A 175 10.22 -10.51 4.66
C ARG A 175 9.71 -9.25 3.97
N VAL A 176 9.86 -9.19 2.66
CA VAL A 176 9.38 -8.05 1.86
C VAL A 176 8.60 -8.58 0.67
N CYS A 177 7.32 -8.22 0.55
CA CYS A 177 6.47 -8.55 -0.58
C CYS A 177 5.70 -7.32 -1.08
N ALA A 178 5.13 -7.41 -2.26
CA ALA A 178 4.21 -6.41 -2.78
C ALA A 178 2.87 -7.04 -3.16
N VAL A 179 1.80 -6.28 -2.99
CA VAL A 179 0.50 -6.55 -3.59
C VAL A 179 0.34 -5.60 -4.77
N ALA A 180 -0.05 -6.13 -5.93
CA ALA A 180 -0.35 -5.38 -7.14
C ALA A 180 -1.87 -5.46 -7.42
N PRO A 181 -2.69 -4.55 -6.85
CA PRO A 181 -4.12 -4.52 -7.14
C PRO A 181 -4.38 -4.10 -8.60
N GLY A 182 -5.46 -4.63 -9.17
CA GLY A 182 -6.11 -4.02 -10.33
C GLY A 182 -7.02 -2.86 -9.92
N TYR A 183 -8.17 -2.72 -10.55
CA TYR A 183 -9.15 -1.69 -10.22
C TYR A 183 -9.84 -1.98 -8.89
N VAL A 184 -9.66 -1.07 -7.92
CA VAL A 184 -10.26 -1.13 -6.58
C VAL A 184 -11.14 0.09 -6.37
N LEU A 185 -12.38 -0.10 -5.91
CA LEU A 185 -13.33 0.99 -5.73
C LEU A 185 -13.01 1.81 -4.47
N THR A 186 -12.06 2.73 -4.61
CA THR A 186 -11.57 3.64 -3.55
C THR A 186 -12.03 5.07 -3.79
N PRO A 187 -11.89 5.98 -2.80
CA PRO A 187 -12.09 7.42 -3.03
C PRO A 187 -11.22 7.96 -4.16
N MET A 188 -9.97 7.51 -4.31
CA MET A 188 -9.07 7.88 -5.41
C MET A 188 -9.68 7.52 -6.76
N GLN A 189 -10.17 6.29 -6.93
CA GLN A 189 -10.80 5.83 -8.17
C GLN A 189 -12.08 6.63 -8.49
N ARG A 190 -12.89 6.90 -7.48
CA ARG A 190 -14.13 7.72 -7.66
C ARG A 190 -13.84 9.18 -8.00
N ALA A 191 -12.70 9.73 -7.60
CA ALA A 191 -12.30 11.09 -7.96
C ALA A 191 -11.86 11.22 -9.43
N GLU A 192 -11.33 10.15 -10.02
CA GLU A 192 -10.81 10.14 -11.39
C GLU A 192 -11.82 9.66 -12.44
N TYR A 193 -12.82 8.87 -12.05
CA TYR A 193 -13.72 8.17 -12.97
C TYR A 193 -15.18 8.56 -12.75
N THR A 194 -15.90 8.83 -13.85
CA THR A 194 -17.36 8.93 -13.84
C THR A 194 -18.00 7.54 -13.70
N ASP A 195 -19.29 7.48 -13.30
CA ASP A 195 -20.02 6.21 -13.18
C ASP A 195 -20.01 5.41 -14.50
N ALA A 196 -20.15 6.09 -15.64
CA ALA A 196 -20.08 5.46 -16.96
C ALA A 196 -18.70 4.84 -17.26
N MET A 197 -17.61 5.49 -16.82
CA MET A 197 -16.25 4.95 -16.94
C MET A 197 -16.05 3.75 -16.00
N LEU A 198 -16.58 3.80 -14.78
CA LEU A 198 -16.53 2.68 -13.85
C LEU A 198 -17.27 1.45 -14.42
N ASP A 199 -18.44 1.65 -15.03
CA ASP A 199 -19.20 0.58 -15.68
C ASP A 199 -18.47 0.02 -16.92
N GLU A 200 -17.80 0.86 -17.68
CA GLU A 200 -16.98 0.40 -18.80
C GLU A 200 -15.81 -0.46 -18.34
N VAL A 201 -15.11 -0.03 -17.28
CA VAL A 201 -14.03 -0.81 -16.64
C VAL A 201 -14.55 -2.15 -16.12
N ASN A 202 -15.69 -2.15 -15.42
CA ASN A 202 -16.31 -3.40 -14.95
C ASN A 202 -16.55 -4.40 -16.09
N ARG A 203 -16.96 -3.94 -17.27
CA ARG A 203 -17.18 -4.81 -18.44
C ARG A 203 -15.89 -5.43 -18.99
N LYS A 204 -14.74 -4.77 -18.78
CA LYS A 204 -13.43 -5.24 -19.25
C LYS A 204 -12.76 -6.21 -18.29
N ILE A 205 -13.00 -6.08 -16.98
CA ILE A 205 -12.46 -7.00 -15.98
C ILE A 205 -13.16 -8.37 -16.10
N PRO A 206 -12.42 -9.50 -16.13
CA PRO A 206 -13.03 -10.84 -16.19
C PRO A 206 -14.04 -11.11 -15.07
N MET A 207 -13.77 -10.66 -13.83
CA MET A 207 -14.69 -10.77 -12.69
C MET A 207 -15.88 -9.79 -12.76
N ARG A 208 -15.95 -8.92 -13.79
CA ARG A 208 -17.06 -7.99 -14.07
C ARG A 208 -17.36 -6.97 -12.99
N ARG A 209 -16.40 -6.67 -12.15
CA ARG A 209 -16.52 -5.67 -11.08
C ARG A 209 -15.13 -5.16 -10.65
N HIS A 210 -15.11 -4.00 -10.04
CA HIS A 210 -13.98 -3.56 -9.22
C HIS A 210 -13.83 -4.46 -7.99
N ALA A 211 -12.62 -4.58 -7.50
CA ALA A 211 -12.36 -5.14 -6.18
C ALA A 211 -12.87 -4.16 -5.10
N LYS A 212 -13.21 -4.72 -3.94
CA LYS A 212 -13.44 -3.94 -2.73
C LYS A 212 -12.09 -3.77 -1.98
N PRO A 213 -11.88 -2.66 -1.26
CA PRO A 213 -10.69 -2.48 -0.43
C PRO A 213 -10.41 -3.63 0.53
N GLU A 214 -11.47 -4.24 1.07
CA GLU A 214 -11.41 -5.37 2.01
C GLU A 214 -10.79 -6.63 1.38
N GLU A 215 -10.92 -6.82 0.07
CA GLU A 215 -10.32 -7.95 -0.64
C GLU A 215 -8.79 -7.79 -0.72
N ILE A 216 -8.31 -6.55 -0.87
CA ILE A 216 -6.88 -6.25 -0.82
C ILE A 216 -6.34 -6.38 0.62
N ALA A 217 -7.09 -5.88 1.60
CA ALA A 217 -6.77 -5.98 3.02
C ALA A 217 -6.62 -7.45 3.47
N ALA A 218 -7.47 -8.35 2.97
CA ALA A 218 -7.38 -9.77 3.27
C ALA A 218 -6.07 -10.39 2.78
N LEU A 219 -5.57 -9.99 1.59
CA LEU A 219 -4.28 -10.45 1.07
C LEU A 219 -3.12 -9.87 1.88
N PHE A 220 -3.17 -8.61 2.30
CA PHE A 220 -2.18 -8.03 3.20
C PHE A 220 -2.11 -8.78 4.52
N ALA A 221 -3.24 -9.08 5.14
CA ALA A 221 -3.28 -9.86 6.38
C ALA A 221 -2.68 -11.26 6.19
N TYR A 222 -3.01 -11.97 5.09
CA TYR A 222 -2.38 -13.25 4.76
C TYR A 222 -0.85 -13.14 4.64
N LEU A 223 -0.35 -12.17 3.86
CA LEU A 223 1.08 -12.00 3.62
C LEU A 223 1.86 -11.59 4.88
N ALA A 224 1.22 -10.90 5.81
CA ALA A 224 1.82 -10.52 7.09
C ALA A 224 1.87 -11.70 8.09
N SER A 225 1.00 -12.69 7.93
CA SER A 225 0.83 -13.82 8.84
C SER A 225 1.94 -14.88 8.74
N ASP A 226 1.95 -15.81 9.69
CA ASP A 226 2.83 -17.00 9.67
C ASP A 226 2.43 -17.99 8.58
N ASP A 227 1.20 -17.90 8.06
CA ASP A 227 0.72 -18.72 6.95
C ASP A 227 1.47 -18.39 5.64
N ALA A 228 2.12 -17.22 5.55
CA ALA A 228 2.93 -16.77 4.44
C ALA A 228 4.45 -16.71 4.76
N ALA A 229 4.93 -17.44 5.78
CA ALA A 229 6.31 -17.35 6.28
C ALA A 229 7.41 -17.61 5.21
N TYR A 230 7.10 -18.33 4.13
CA TYR A 230 8.04 -18.57 3.03
C TYR A 230 7.96 -17.54 1.88
N ALA A 231 7.04 -16.60 1.96
CA ALA A 231 6.88 -15.58 0.92
C ALA A 231 7.79 -14.36 1.21
N THR A 232 8.75 -14.13 0.31
CA THR A 232 9.56 -12.89 0.25
C THR A 232 9.98 -12.63 -1.20
N GLY A 233 10.18 -11.36 -1.58
CA GLY A 233 10.56 -10.94 -2.93
C GLY A 233 9.46 -11.11 -3.99
N GLN A 234 8.23 -11.46 -3.60
CA GLN A 234 7.15 -11.76 -4.51
C GLN A 234 6.19 -10.57 -4.68
N VAL A 235 5.60 -10.51 -5.86
CA VAL A 235 4.54 -9.56 -6.20
C VAL A 235 3.26 -10.35 -6.44
N PHE A 236 2.26 -10.14 -5.61
CA PHE A 236 0.98 -10.83 -5.67
C PHE A 236 -0.05 -9.95 -6.38
N THR A 237 -0.38 -10.31 -7.60
CA THR A 237 -1.41 -9.59 -8.38
C THR A 237 -2.80 -10.04 -7.94
N LEU A 238 -3.67 -9.06 -7.64
CA LEU A 238 -5.08 -9.28 -7.29
C LEU A 238 -5.95 -8.32 -8.10
N ASP A 239 -6.35 -8.73 -9.30
CA ASP A 239 -6.89 -7.86 -10.35
C ASP A 239 -8.17 -8.37 -11.03
N GLY A 240 -8.78 -9.42 -10.48
CA GLY A 240 -9.97 -10.02 -11.09
C GLY A 240 -9.73 -10.66 -12.46
N GLY A 241 -8.47 -10.99 -12.76
CA GLY A 241 -8.05 -11.63 -14.01
C GLY A 241 -7.71 -10.64 -15.13
N GLU A 242 -7.63 -9.33 -14.85
CA GLU A 242 -7.37 -8.29 -15.84
C GLU A 242 -6.07 -8.54 -16.63
N THR A 243 -4.99 -8.88 -15.94
CA THR A 243 -3.66 -9.11 -16.54
C THR A 243 -3.35 -10.57 -16.85
N ALA A 244 -4.28 -11.51 -16.62
CA ALA A 244 -4.03 -12.94 -16.77
C ALA A 244 -3.83 -13.41 -18.22
N GLY A 245 -4.12 -12.57 -19.21
CA GLY A 245 -3.93 -12.93 -20.63
C GLY A 245 -4.50 -11.92 -21.61
N ALA A 246 -4.34 -12.22 -22.90
CA ALA A 246 -4.83 -11.39 -23.99
C ALA A 246 -6.35 -11.51 -24.15
N LEU A 247 -7.09 -10.43 -23.84
CA LEU A 247 -8.56 -10.37 -24.02
C LEU A 247 -8.99 -10.23 -25.48
N ALA A 248 -8.04 -10.00 -26.41
CA ALA A 248 -8.33 -9.81 -27.85
C ALA A 248 -8.88 -11.06 -28.55
N SER A 249 -8.85 -12.21 -27.89
CA SER A 249 -9.39 -13.49 -28.40
C SER A 249 -10.80 -13.82 -27.92
N ARG A 250 -11.49 -12.87 -27.30
CA ARG A 250 -12.87 -13.04 -26.79
C ARG A 250 -13.88 -12.31 -27.66
#